data_40f4a923b61067ce04031dd3ea00d6af
#
_entry.id   40f4a923b61067ce04031dd3ea00d6af
#
_cell.length_a   1.000
_cell.length_b   1.000
_cell.length_c   1.000
_cell.angle_alpha   90.00
_cell.angle_beta   90.00
_cell.angle_gamma   90.00
#
_symmetry.space_group_name_H-M   'P 1'
#
loop_
_entity.id
_entity.type
_entity.pdbx_description
1 polymer ?
#
loop_
_entity_poly.entity_id
_entity_poly.type
_entity_poly.pdbx_seq_one_letter_code
_entity_poly.pdbx_strand_id
1 'polypeptide(L)'
;FMLAIMETIYVRTGDERWLKITKFWLTLFAINFAIGVATGLIMEFEFGTNWANSSWFVGDIFGAPLAVEGIMAFFLEATFFAVMFFGWNKVSKGFHLLSTWCVAIGSNLSAFWILVANGWMQYPVGMAFNPDTARNEMQSFAEVALSPVAVSKFLHTIGSGSVISALFVMGISAWFLLRKRHTHEAKRSLVLASSFGLICSIFLFFSGDESAYRVTQTQPMKLAAMEGLYKGENRAGIVAFGILNPKKTYDNDESVFLFDVQIPYALSILGNRDPNSFVPGITDLVMGNESKGIAPLQNRIDNGKLAISALKEYKVAKDLGDTDSMEFNKLRLQSNFKDFGYGYLKKPSDAIPPVAVTFYSFHLMVALGSLFFALFIIVLYLSMANDIERFRKILWICVICIPLGFIAAEAGWIVAEVGRQP
;
A
#
# COMPACT_ATOMS: atom_id res chain seq x y z
N PHE A 1 6.54 -7.88 15.36
CA PHE A 1 5.47 -8.38 16.24
C PHE A 1 5.63 -9.85 16.60
N MET A 2 5.79 -10.79 15.67
CA MET A 2 5.93 -12.22 16.03
C MET A 2 7.06 -12.50 16.99
N LEU A 3 8.23 -11.86 16.84
CA LEU A 3 9.35 -11.97 17.80
C LEU A 3 8.95 -11.50 19.20
N ALA A 4 8.29 -10.36 19.29
CA ALA A 4 7.81 -9.82 20.56
C ALA A 4 6.80 -10.77 21.25
N ILE A 5 5.93 -11.42 20.46
CA ILE A 5 5.01 -12.44 20.97
C ILE A 5 5.77 -13.67 21.47
N MET A 6 6.75 -14.19 20.70
CA MET A 6 7.58 -15.34 21.11
C MET A 6 8.33 -15.05 22.40
N GLU A 7 8.91 -13.87 22.50
CA GLU A 7 9.63 -13.44 23.70
C GLU A 7 8.68 -13.21 24.90
N THR A 8 7.49 -12.67 24.66
CA THR A 8 6.46 -12.55 25.70
C THR A 8 6.09 -13.90 26.28
N ILE A 9 5.94 -14.93 25.43
CA ILE A 9 5.66 -16.29 25.88
C ILE A 9 6.82 -16.81 26.73
N TYR A 10 8.08 -16.61 26.29
CA TYR A 10 9.26 -16.98 27.07
C TYR A 10 9.29 -16.31 28.44
N VAL A 11 9.12 -14.99 28.49
CA VAL A 11 9.21 -14.23 29.75
C VAL A 11 8.11 -14.64 30.73
N ARG A 12 6.89 -14.93 30.24
CA ARG A 12 5.75 -15.36 31.05
C ARG A 12 5.82 -16.80 31.54
N THR A 13 6.32 -17.69 30.68
CA THR A 13 6.32 -19.15 30.99
C THR A 13 7.63 -19.66 31.57
N GLY A 14 8.75 -18.95 31.35
CA GLY A 14 10.09 -19.42 31.69
C GLY A 14 10.59 -20.59 30.81
N ASP A 15 9.88 -20.99 29.77
CA ASP A 15 10.24 -22.14 28.93
C ASP A 15 11.42 -21.79 28.02
N GLU A 16 12.60 -22.38 28.30
CA GLU A 16 13.84 -22.15 27.56
C GLU A 16 13.76 -22.54 26.07
N ARG A 17 12.78 -23.33 25.69
CA ARG A 17 12.53 -23.67 24.28
C ARG A 17 12.04 -22.42 23.51
N TRP A 18 11.22 -21.60 24.12
CA TRP A 18 10.79 -20.32 23.53
C TRP A 18 11.96 -19.34 23.43
N LEU A 19 12.89 -19.35 24.37
CA LEU A 19 14.12 -18.55 24.24
C LEU A 19 14.94 -18.95 23.02
N LYS A 20 15.12 -20.26 22.79
CA LYS A 20 15.84 -20.76 21.60
C LYS A 20 15.14 -20.37 20.29
N ILE A 21 13.82 -20.52 20.26
CA ILE A 21 12.98 -20.11 19.12
C ILE A 21 13.16 -18.62 18.85
N THR A 22 13.00 -17.78 19.87
CA THR A 22 13.13 -16.32 19.75
C THR A 22 14.51 -15.91 19.25
N LYS A 23 15.59 -16.47 19.81
CA LYS A 23 16.97 -16.17 19.35
C LYS A 23 17.22 -16.57 17.91
N PHE A 24 16.70 -17.73 17.47
CA PHE A 24 16.81 -18.16 16.09
C PHE A 24 16.12 -17.15 15.12
N TRP A 25 14.88 -16.83 15.39
CA TRP A 25 14.12 -15.88 14.55
C TRP A 25 14.67 -14.44 14.63
N LEU A 26 15.21 -14.04 15.78
CA LEU A 26 15.88 -12.76 15.95
C LEU A 26 17.10 -12.63 15.04
N THR A 27 17.89 -13.69 14.88
CA THR A 27 19.05 -13.68 13.98
C THR A 27 18.62 -13.46 12.53
N LEU A 28 17.58 -14.13 12.06
CA LEU A 28 17.05 -13.92 10.72
C LEU A 28 16.42 -12.53 10.54
N PHE A 29 15.72 -12.05 11.56
CA PHE A 29 15.20 -10.67 11.59
C PHE A 29 16.32 -9.64 11.48
N ALA A 30 17.41 -9.82 12.23
CA ALA A 30 18.53 -8.88 12.21
C ALA A 30 19.19 -8.77 10.81
N ILE A 31 19.28 -9.87 10.07
CA ILE A 31 19.80 -9.86 8.69
C ILE A 31 18.87 -9.04 7.79
N ASN A 32 17.57 -9.31 7.84
CA ASN A 32 16.57 -8.56 7.06
C ASN A 32 16.54 -7.08 7.45
N PHE A 33 16.62 -6.79 8.76
CA PHE A 33 16.67 -5.44 9.28
C PHE A 33 17.87 -4.64 8.75
N ALA A 34 19.07 -5.23 8.78
CA ALA A 34 20.28 -4.59 8.26
C ALA A 34 20.17 -4.26 6.76
N ILE A 35 19.60 -5.17 5.97
CA ILE A 35 19.35 -4.93 4.54
C ILE A 35 18.31 -3.83 4.35
N GLY A 36 17.22 -3.86 5.13
CA GLY A 36 16.14 -2.86 5.07
C GLY A 36 16.65 -1.45 5.40
N VAL A 37 17.45 -1.30 6.45
CA VAL A 37 18.06 -0.01 6.80
C VAL A 37 19.00 0.48 5.69
N ALA A 38 19.84 -0.38 5.13
CA ALA A 38 20.77 0.01 4.07
C ALA A 38 20.04 0.49 2.80
N THR A 39 18.98 -0.22 2.37
CA THR A 39 18.19 0.17 1.21
C THR A 39 17.32 1.39 1.48
N GLY A 40 16.77 1.54 2.69
CA GLY A 40 15.99 2.71 3.09
C GLY A 40 16.79 4.00 3.08
N LEU A 41 18.02 3.97 3.61
CA LEU A 41 18.94 5.12 3.55
C LEU A 41 19.26 5.55 2.11
N ILE A 42 19.47 4.60 1.19
CA ILE A 42 19.70 4.91 -0.23
C ILE A 42 18.47 5.64 -0.81
N MET A 43 17.25 5.17 -0.51
CA MET A 43 16.04 5.83 -0.99
C MET A 43 15.86 7.25 -0.45
N GLU A 44 16.20 7.49 0.81
CA GLU A 44 16.17 8.86 1.38
C GLU A 44 17.15 9.81 0.69
N PHE A 45 18.36 9.35 0.37
CA PHE A 45 19.31 10.17 -0.40
C PHE A 45 18.79 10.50 -1.81
N GLU A 46 18.04 9.61 -2.44
CA GLU A 46 17.45 9.87 -3.76
C GLU A 46 16.43 11.00 -3.76
N PHE A 47 15.71 11.24 -2.65
CA PHE A 47 14.82 12.41 -2.54
C PHE A 47 15.58 13.74 -2.70
N GLY A 48 16.80 13.84 -2.17
CA GLY A 48 17.63 15.04 -2.27
C GLY A 48 18.41 15.17 -3.59
N THR A 49 18.63 14.08 -4.29
CA THR A 49 19.44 14.03 -5.52
C THR A 49 18.58 13.89 -6.78
N ASN A 50 18.05 12.69 -7.03
CA ASN A 50 17.32 12.39 -8.27
C ASN A 50 15.94 13.06 -8.32
N TRP A 51 15.32 13.30 -7.16
CA TRP A 51 13.98 13.87 -7.01
C TRP A 51 14.00 15.31 -6.51
N ALA A 52 15.11 16.02 -6.65
CA ALA A 52 15.32 17.36 -6.11
C ALA A 52 14.20 18.35 -6.50
N ASN A 53 13.74 18.35 -7.75
CA ASN A 53 12.64 19.21 -8.20
C ASN A 53 11.30 18.87 -7.54
N SER A 54 11.00 17.59 -7.38
CA SER A 54 9.81 17.13 -6.67
C SER A 54 9.89 17.49 -5.19
N SER A 55 11.05 17.24 -4.57
CA SER A 55 11.31 17.61 -3.18
C SER A 55 11.21 19.11 -2.93
N TRP A 56 11.63 19.94 -3.89
CA TRP A 56 11.40 21.38 -3.83
C TRP A 56 9.91 21.72 -3.85
N PHE A 57 9.15 21.12 -4.76
CA PHE A 57 7.73 21.44 -4.97
C PHE A 57 6.83 21.06 -3.79
N VAL A 58 7.16 19.96 -3.09
CA VAL A 58 6.36 19.40 -1.98
C VAL A 58 7.15 19.29 -0.67
N GLY A 59 8.29 19.99 -0.55
CA GLY A 59 9.22 19.83 0.57
C GLY A 59 8.63 20.04 1.95
N ASP A 60 7.71 20.99 2.11
CA ASP A 60 7.04 21.23 3.39
C ASP A 60 6.15 20.05 3.80
N ILE A 61 5.53 19.40 2.81
CA ILE A 61 4.56 18.33 3.05
C ILE A 61 5.28 17.01 3.34
N PHE A 62 6.37 16.71 2.62
CA PHE A 62 7.13 15.47 2.81
C PHE A 62 8.17 15.60 3.92
N GLY A 63 8.78 16.77 4.07
CA GLY A 63 9.82 16.99 5.05
C GLY A 63 9.36 16.82 6.49
N ALA A 64 8.14 17.23 6.84
CA ALA A 64 7.63 17.08 8.19
C ALA A 64 7.39 15.61 8.58
N PRO A 65 6.69 14.76 7.80
CA PRO A 65 6.59 13.32 8.07
C PRO A 65 7.95 12.63 8.16
N LEU A 66 8.88 12.91 7.23
CA LEU A 66 10.21 12.30 7.24
C LEU A 66 11.05 12.74 8.44
N ALA A 67 10.95 14.02 8.87
CA ALA A 67 11.62 14.49 10.07
C ALA A 67 11.08 13.81 11.34
N VAL A 68 9.77 13.64 11.46
CA VAL A 68 9.14 12.92 12.58
C VAL A 68 9.52 11.45 12.54
N GLU A 69 9.57 10.83 11.37
CA GLU A 69 10.04 9.45 11.19
C GLU A 69 11.48 9.30 11.70
N GLY A 70 12.41 10.14 11.25
CA GLY A 70 13.80 10.10 11.67
C GLY A 70 13.98 10.29 13.18
N ILE A 71 13.29 11.27 13.78
CA ILE A 71 13.43 11.59 15.21
C ILE A 71 12.74 10.55 16.10
N MET A 72 11.52 10.16 15.79
CA MET A 72 10.71 9.30 16.66
C MET A 72 10.87 7.82 16.33
N ALA A 73 10.73 7.42 15.08
CA ALA A 73 10.70 6.03 14.70
C ALA A 73 12.11 5.44 14.59
N PHE A 74 12.99 6.06 13.80
CA PHE A 74 14.34 5.53 13.57
C PHE A 74 15.20 5.52 14.84
N PHE A 75 15.18 6.59 15.65
CA PHE A 75 15.93 6.58 16.90
C PHE A 75 15.39 5.58 17.92
N LEU A 76 14.06 5.44 18.01
CA LEU A 76 13.44 4.41 18.84
C LEU A 76 13.89 3.02 18.39
N GLU A 77 13.81 2.75 17.11
CA GLU A 77 14.16 1.45 16.53
C GLU A 77 15.64 1.14 16.69
N ALA A 78 16.54 2.04 16.28
CA ALA A 78 17.98 1.84 16.34
C ALA A 78 18.49 1.64 17.77
N THR A 79 18.01 2.44 18.72
CA THR A 79 18.41 2.36 20.13
C THR A 79 18.01 1.01 20.74
N PHE A 80 16.75 0.63 20.59
CA PHE A 80 16.26 -0.60 21.20
C PHE A 80 16.66 -1.86 20.41
N PHE A 81 16.97 -1.77 19.12
CA PHE A 81 17.53 -2.87 18.36
C PHE A 81 18.86 -3.38 18.94
N ALA A 82 19.75 -2.47 19.34
CA ALA A 82 21.00 -2.84 19.98
C ALA A 82 20.78 -3.61 21.29
N VAL A 83 19.81 -3.19 22.11
CA VAL A 83 19.43 -3.90 23.35
C VAL A 83 18.81 -5.24 23.02
N MET A 84 17.87 -5.31 22.08
CA MET A 84 17.19 -6.53 21.65
C MET A 84 18.17 -7.58 21.12
N PHE A 85 19.23 -7.17 20.43
CA PHE A 85 20.18 -8.11 19.83
C PHE A 85 21.30 -8.51 20.80
N PHE A 86 21.88 -7.56 21.54
CA PHE A 86 23.06 -7.75 22.39
C PHE A 86 22.76 -7.79 23.88
N GLY A 87 21.51 -7.56 24.30
CA GLY A 87 21.14 -7.35 25.70
C GLY A 87 20.80 -8.61 26.51
N TRP A 88 20.69 -9.80 25.89
CA TRP A 88 20.16 -11.03 26.49
C TRP A 88 20.65 -11.36 27.91
N ASN A 89 21.95 -11.13 28.18
CA ASN A 89 22.55 -11.41 29.49
C ASN A 89 23.03 -10.14 30.21
N LYS A 90 22.67 -8.95 29.69
CA LYS A 90 23.16 -7.66 30.21
C LYS A 90 22.07 -6.84 30.87
N VAL A 91 20.79 -7.10 30.52
CA VAL A 91 19.64 -6.39 31.05
C VAL A 91 18.62 -7.36 31.64
N SER A 92 17.66 -6.86 32.43
CA SER A 92 16.57 -7.68 32.91
C SER A 92 15.70 -8.23 31.81
N LYS A 93 15.07 -9.41 31.98
CA LYS A 93 14.16 -10.02 31.01
C LYS A 93 13.01 -9.09 30.59
N GLY A 94 12.48 -8.34 31.57
CA GLY A 94 11.41 -7.37 31.33
C GLY A 94 11.86 -6.20 30.46
N PHE A 95 13.06 -5.65 30.69
CA PHE A 95 13.59 -4.57 29.89
C PHE A 95 13.97 -5.03 28.46
N HIS A 96 14.48 -6.27 28.32
CA HIS A 96 14.75 -6.88 27.03
C HIS A 96 13.46 -7.04 26.21
N LEU A 97 12.40 -7.58 26.83
CA LEU A 97 11.08 -7.69 26.20
C LEU A 97 10.50 -6.32 25.81
N LEU A 98 10.62 -5.32 26.67
CA LEU A 98 10.22 -3.94 26.33
C LEU A 98 10.97 -3.46 25.10
N SER A 99 12.27 -3.70 25.00
CA SER A 99 13.09 -3.32 23.86
C SER A 99 12.61 -3.98 22.56
N THR A 100 12.25 -5.26 22.61
CA THR A 100 11.69 -5.98 21.46
C THR A 100 10.34 -5.41 21.01
N TRP A 101 9.47 -5.02 21.94
CA TRP A 101 8.22 -4.33 21.62
C TRP A 101 8.46 -2.92 21.06
N CYS A 102 9.43 -2.17 21.60
CA CYS A 102 9.81 -0.86 21.08
C CYS A 102 10.31 -0.93 19.64
N VAL A 103 11.14 -1.93 19.30
CA VAL A 103 11.56 -2.16 17.90
C VAL A 103 10.35 -2.48 17.02
N ALA A 104 9.46 -3.38 17.46
CA ALA A 104 8.28 -3.74 16.68
C ALA A 104 7.34 -2.54 16.43
N ILE A 105 7.18 -1.65 17.41
CA ILE A 105 6.37 -0.43 17.27
C ILE A 105 7.11 0.59 16.40
N GLY A 106 8.41 0.80 16.63
CA GLY A 106 9.24 1.74 15.87
C GLY A 106 9.22 1.46 14.38
N SER A 107 9.44 0.20 13.98
CA SER A 107 9.38 -0.21 12.57
C SER A 107 8.01 0.06 11.91
N ASN A 108 6.92 -0.08 12.67
CA ASN A 108 5.59 0.23 12.14
C ASN A 108 5.31 1.74 12.10
N LEU A 109 5.84 2.52 13.04
CA LEU A 109 5.76 3.98 13.00
C LEU A 109 6.57 4.56 11.83
N SER A 110 7.75 4.00 11.53
CA SER A 110 8.51 4.36 10.35
C SER A 110 7.69 4.12 9.07
N ALA A 111 7.11 2.93 8.92
CA ALA A 111 6.22 2.63 7.81
C ALA A 111 5.00 3.57 7.73
N PHE A 112 4.47 4.04 8.85
CA PHE A 112 3.37 5.00 8.87
C PHE A 112 3.75 6.31 8.17
N TRP A 113 4.89 6.90 8.51
CA TRP A 113 5.29 8.19 7.98
C TRP A 113 5.58 8.16 6.47
N ILE A 114 6.24 7.13 5.98
CA ILE A 114 6.46 7.00 4.53
C ILE A 114 5.14 6.77 3.77
N LEU A 115 4.18 6.07 4.39
CA LEU A 115 2.86 5.83 3.80
C LEU A 115 1.95 7.05 3.88
N VAL A 116 2.17 7.96 4.82
CA VAL A 116 1.55 9.30 4.82
C VAL A 116 1.98 10.07 3.57
N ALA A 117 3.28 10.13 3.28
CA ALA A 117 3.78 10.77 2.08
C ALA A 117 3.23 10.13 0.79
N ASN A 118 3.24 8.79 0.71
CA ASN A 118 2.68 8.05 -0.43
C ASN A 118 1.15 8.25 -0.57
N GLY A 119 0.43 8.29 0.54
CA GLY A 119 -1.01 8.55 0.55
C GLY A 119 -1.35 9.94 0.05
N TRP A 120 -0.57 10.94 0.46
CA TRP A 120 -0.73 12.31 0.00
C TRP A 120 -0.50 12.44 -1.52
N MET A 121 0.48 11.76 -2.10
CA MET A 121 0.69 11.75 -3.55
C MET A 121 -0.52 11.22 -4.34
N GLN A 122 -1.38 10.42 -3.73
CA GLN A 122 -2.57 9.88 -4.36
C GLN A 122 -3.85 10.66 -4.04
N TYR A 123 -3.85 11.37 -2.93
CA TYR A 123 -4.95 12.23 -2.49
C TYR A 123 -4.38 13.43 -1.72
N PRO A 124 -4.00 14.50 -2.44
CA PRO A 124 -3.40 15.71 -1.84
C PRO A 124 -4.42 16.46 -1.00
N VAL A 125 -4.20 16.50 0.32
CA VAL A 125 -5.03 17.23 1.30
C VAL A 125 -4.14 17.99 2.28
N GLY A 126 -4.70 18.95 3.04
CA GLY A 126 -4.00 19.68 4.08
C GLY A 126 -2.90 20.61 3.55
N MET A 127 -3.01 21.06 2.29
CA MET A 127 -2.04 21.92 1.64
C MET A 127 -2.71 23.07 0.90
N ALA A 128 -1.96 24.14 0.64
CA ALA A 128 -2.30 25.18 -0.30
C ALA A 128 -1.12 25.47 -1.24
N PHE A 129 -1.44 25.73 -2.50
CA PHE A 129 -0.42 26.14 -3.46
C PHE A 129 -0.10 27.62 -3.28
N ASN A 130 1.18 27.93 -3.07
CA ASN A 130 1.68 29.30 -3.01
C ASN A 130 2.25 29.69 -4.38
N PRO A 131 1.62 30.62 -5.12
CA PRO A 131 2.11 31.03 -6.45
C PRO A 131 3.40 31.83 -6.40
N ASP A 132 3.73 32.45 -5.26
CA ASP A 132 4.95 33.24 -5.07
C ASP A 132 6.20 32.40 -5.02
N THR A 133 6.12 31.25 -4.36
CA THR A 133 7.18 30.28 -4.23
C THR A 133 7.10 29.18 -5.29
N ALA A 134 5.93 29.06 -5.97
CA ALA A 134 5.55 27.95 -6.86
C ALA A 134 5.66 26.58 -6.18
N ARG A 135 5.26 26.50 -4.90
CA ARG A 135 5.31 25.29 -4.06
C ARG A 135 3.95 25.00 -3.47
N ASN A 136 3.73 23.70 -3.20
CA ASN A 136 2.67 23.28 -2.29
C ASN A 136 3.18 23.41 -0.85
N GLU A 137 2.49 24.19 -0.06
CA GLU A 137 2.82 24.48 1.34
C GLU A 137 1.80 23.78 2.26
N MET A 138 2.29 23.21 3.35
CA MET A 138 1.45 22.50 4.30
C MET A 138 0.62 23.50 5.12
N GLN A 139 -0.70 23.30 5.13
CA GLN A 139 -1.64 24.08 5.94
C GLN A 139 -2.06 23.35 7.21
N SER A 140 -2.14 22.03 7.15
CA SER A 140 -2.57 21.21 8.29
C SER A 140 -1.84 19.88 8.30
N PHE A 141 -0.90 19.74 9.24
CA PHE A 141 -0.17 18.47 9.45
C PHE A 141 -1.13 17.32 9.82
N ALA A 142 -2.16 17.61 10.62
CA ALA A 142 -3.12 16.59 11.02
C ALA A 142 -3.94 16.05 9.83
N GLU A 143 -4.36 16.91 8.91
CA GLU A 143 -5.07 16.48 7.69
C GLU A 143 -4.18 15.65 6.78
N VAL A 144 -2.89 15.98 6.66
CA VAL A 144 -1.92 15.21 5.89
C VAL A 144 -1.69 13.84 6.55
N ALA A 145 -1.35 13.82 7.84
CA ALA A 145 -0.98 12.60 8.56
C ALA A 145 -2.15 11.65 8.78
N LEU A 146 -3.36 12.17 9.06
CA LEU A 146 -4.56 11.38 9.35
C LEU A 146 -5.52 11.33 8.16
N SER A 147 -5.03 11.61 6.96
CA SER A 147 -5.80 11.42 5.72
C SER A 147 -6.38 10.01 5.66
N PRO A 148 -7.68 9.85 5.34
CA PRO A 148 -8.29 8.52 5.25
C PRO A 148 -7.57 7.58 4.27
N VAL A 149 -6.97 8.14 3.20
CA VAL A 149 -6.18 7.38 2.23
C VAL A 149 -4.86 6.93 2.85
N ALA A 150 -4.15 7.81 3.57
CA ALA A 150 -2.89 7.46 4.25
C ALA A 150 -3.11 6.38 5.32
N VAL A 151 -4.14 6.54 6.16
CA VAL A 151 -4.49 5.56 7.21
C VAL A 151 -4.87 4.21 6.59
N SER A 152 -5.72 4.18 5.55
CA SER A 152 -6.11 2.94 4.87
C SER A 152 -4.89 2.24 4.25
N LYS A 153 -4.00 2.98 3.57
CA LYS A 153 -2.75 2.43 3.03
C LYS A 153 -1.85 1.86 4.11
N PHE A 154 -1.68 2.57 5.21
CA PHE A 154 -0.88 2.09 6.34
C PHE A 154 -1.42 0.77 6.88
N LEU A 155 -2.70 0.70 7.20
CA LEU A 155 -3.31 -0.50 7.75
C LEU A 155 -3.18 -1.69 6.80
N HIS A 156 -3.43 -1.49 5.51
CA HIS A 156 -3.33 -2.55 4.50
C HIS A 156 -1.87 -3.01 4.31
N THR A 157 -0.92 -2.09 4.23
CA THR A 157 0.51 -2.42 4.05
C THR A 157 1.09 -3.15 5.27
N ILE A 158 0.77 -2.72 6.50
CA ILE A 158 1.20 -3.42 7.72
C ILE A 158 0.60 -4.82 7.80
N GLY A 159 -0.68 -4.96 7.44
CA GLY A 159 -1.33 -6.27 7.35
C GLY A 159 -0.63 -7.18 6.36
N SER A 160 -0.30 -6.68 5.16
CA SER A 160 0.43 -7.40 4.12
C SER A 160 1.82 -7.83 4.59
N GLY A 161 2.61 -6.92 5.15
CA GLY A 161 3.92 -7.23 5.73
C GLY A 161 3.85 -8.28 6.85
N SER A 162 2.78 -8.25 7.66
CA SER A 162 2.53 -9.24 8.71
C SER A 162 2.23 -10.62 8.14
N VAL A 163 1.45 -10.70 7.04
CA VAL A 163 1.20 -11.97 6.33
C VAL A 163 2.47 -12.50 5.71
N ILE A 164 3.30 -11.67 5.05
CA ILE A 164 4.60 -12.08 4.49
C ILE A 164 5.50 -12.65 5.59
N SER A 165 5.58 -11.98 6.73
CA SER A 165 6.39 -12.46 7.84
C SER A 165 5.89 -13.80 8.40
N ALA A 166 4.58 -14.02 8.44
CA ALA A 166 3.98 -15.29 8.81
C ALA A 166 4.31 -16.41 7.82
N LEU A 167 4.20 -16.13 6.51
CA LEU A 167 4.59 -17.07 5.45
C LEU A 167 6.08 -17.44 5.52
N PHE A 168 6.94 -16.47 5.80
CA PHE A 168 8.37 -16.69 5.97
C PHE A 168 8.66 -17.65 7.13
N VAL A 169 8.10 -17.37 8.31
CA VAL A 169 8.26 -18.24 9.49
C VAL A 169 7.65 -19.62 9.25
N MET A 170 6.47 -19.67 8.67
CA MET A 170 5.78 -20.93 8.34
C MET A 170 6.58 -21.76 7.32
N GLY A 171 7.08 -21.15 6.27
CA GLY A 171 7.82 -21.84 5.21
C GLY A 171 9.17 -22.39 5.68
N ILE A 172 9.95 -21.62 6.46
CA ILE A 172 11.20 -22.11 7.07
C ILE A 172 10.92 -23.23 8.08
N SER A 173 9.89 -23.08 8.90
CA SER A 173 9.48 -24.14 9.84
C SER A 173 9.08 -25.42 9.09
N ALA A 174 8.33 -25.29 8.01
CA ALA A 174 7.98 -26.42 7.13
C ALA A 174 9.22 -27.08 6.51
N TRP A 175 10.20 -26.29 6.09
CA TRP A 175 11.48 -26.82 5.60
C TRP A 175 12.22 -27.66 6.65
N PHE A 176 12.27 -27.21 7.92
CA PHE A 176 12.88 -27.99 9.01
C PHE A 176 12.13 -29.29 9.24
N LEU A 177 10.80 -29.30 9.20
CA LEU A 177 9.99 -30.52 9.31
C LEU A 177 10.26 -31.51 8.14
N LEU A 178 10.35 -31.01 6.91
CA LEU A 178 10.71 -31.82 5.73
C LEU A 178 12.08 -32.47 5.86
N ARG A 179 13.04 -31.76 6.51
CA ARG A 179 14.40 -32.22 6.76
C ARG A 179 14.55 -33.01 8.07
N LYS A 180 13.46 -33.13 8.86
CA LYS A 180 13.46 -33.77 10.19
C LYS A 180 14.50 -33.18 11.15
N ARG A 181 14.69 -31.84 11.08
CA ARG A 181 15.60 -31.08 11.95
C ARG A 181 14.80 -30.13 12.81
N HIS A 182 15.20 -29.94 14.09
CA HIS A 182 14.55 -29.01 15.02
C HIS A 182 13.02 -29.13 15.04
N THR A 183 12.51 -30.35 14.95
CA THR A 183 11.07 -30.63 14.71
C THR A 183 10.17 -30.02 15.78
N HIS A 184 10.64 -30.00 17.03
CA HIS A 184 9.85 -29.46 18.13
C HIS A 184 9.69 -27.94 18.04
N GLU A 185 10.81 -27.24 17.80
CA GLU A 185 10.84 -25.78 17.62
C GLU A 185 10.08 -25.37 16.35
N ALA A 186 10.25 -26.14 15.29
CA ALA A 186 9.55 -25.91 14.02
C ALA A 186 8.03 -26.06 14.16
N LYS A 187 7.53 -27.07 14.88
CA LYS A 187 6.08 -27.22 15.13
C LYS A 187 5.50 -26.04 15.89
N ARG A 188 6.18 -25.57 16.94
CA ARG A 188 5.73 -24.40 17.73
C ARG A 188 5.74 -23.13 16.88
N SER A 189 6.80 -22.90 16.11
CA SER A 189 6.88 -21.77 15.19
C SER A 189 5.78 -21.83 14.12
N LEU A 190 5.47 -23.03 13.62
CA LEU A 190 4.43 -23.24 12.61
C LEU A 190 3.03 -22.89 13.14
N VAL A 191 2.70 -23.36 14.37
CA VAL A 191 1.43 -23.02 15.01
C VAL A 191 1.31 -21.51 15.24
N LEU A 192 2.37 -20.88 15.76
CA LEU A 192 2.36 -19.44 15.99
C LEU A 192 2.20 -18.66 14.67
N ALA A 193 3.00 -19.02 13.66
CA ALA A 193 2.98 -18.35 12.37
C ALA A 193 1.63 -18.50 11.65
N SER A 194 1.04 -19.71 11.65
CA SER A 194 -0.26 -19.94 11.02
C SER A 194 -1.40 -19.24 11.76
N SER A 195 -1.37 -19.18 13.10
CA SER A 195 -2.35 -18.42 13.89
C SER A 195 -2.22 -16.92 13.65
N PHE A 196 -1.00 -16.38 13.69
CA PHE A 196 -0.74 -14.96 13.44
C PHE A 196 -1.09 -14.57 12.00
N GLY A 197 -0.68 -15.39 11.01
CA GLY A 197 -0.99 -15.18 9.61
C GLY A 197 -2.49 -15.21 9.32
N LEU A 198 -3.25 -16.11 9.97
CA LEU A 198 -4.71 -16.16 9.83
C LEU A 198 -5.38 -14.89 10.36
N ILE A 199 -4.99 -14.41 11.55
CA ILE A 199 -5.51 -13.16 12.11
C ILE A 199 -5.19 -11.97 11.19
N CYS A 200 -3.94 -11.88 10.72
CA CYS A 200 -3.52 -10.82 9.82
C CYS A 200 -4.23 -10.90 8.44
N SER A 201 -4.53 -12.10 7.94
CA SER A 201 -5.28 -12.26 6.68
C SER A 201 -6.74 -11.82 6.82
N ILE A 202 -7.37 -12.08 7.97
CA ILE A 202 -8.71 -11.55 8.27
C ILE A 202 -8.67 -10.02 8.33
N PHE A 203 -7.68 -9.45 8.99
CA PHE A 203 -7.47 -8.00 9.04
C PHE A 203 -7.26 -7.41 7.63
N LEU A 204 -6.48 -8.09 6.77
CA LEU A 204 -6.26 -7.68 5.39
C LEU A 204 -7.54 -7.67 4.56
N PHE A 205 -8.45 -8.59 4.80
CA PHE A 205 -9.74 -8.59 4.12
C PHE A 205 -10.51 -7.29 4.39
N PHE A 206 -10.64 -6.90 5.66
CA PHE A 206 -11.33 -5.66 6.03
C PHE A 206 -10.58 -4.40 5.57
N SER A 207 -9.26 -4.36 5.71
CA SER A 207 -8.47 -3.20 5.27
C SER A 207 -8.42 -3.09 3.74
N GLY A 208 -8.49 -4.20 3.02
CA GLY A 208 -8.58 -4.24 1.55
C GLY A 208 -9.92 -3.71 1.04
N ASP A 209 -11.01 -4.09 1.70
CA ASP A 209 -12.35 -3.58 1.44
C ASP A 209 -12.43 -2.05 1.63
N GLU A 210 -11.90 -1.52 2.74
CA GLU A 210 -11.80 -0.07 2.97
C GLU A 210 -10.90 0.61 1.92
N SER A 211 -9.80 -0.05 1.54
CA SER A 211 -8.87 0.47 0.53
C SER A 211 -9.56 0.61 -0.85
N ALA A 212 -10.34 -0.38 -1.25
CA ALA A 212 -11.11 -0.35 -2.50
C ALA A 212 -12.17 0.75 -2.48
N TYR A 213 -12.88 0.91 -1.36
CA TYR A 213 -13.81 2.03 -1.17
C TYR A 213 -13.12 3.39 -1.34
N ARG A 214 -11.95 3.60 -0.71
CA ARG A 214 -11.19 4.85 -0.85
C ARG A 214 -10.71 5.08 -2.28
N VAL A 215 -10.24 4.05 -2.97
CA VAL A 215 -9.85 4.13 -4.38
C VAL A 215 -11.03 4.55 -5.25
N THR A 216 -12.22 4.01 -5.02
CA THR A 216 -13.45 4.41 -5.76
C THR A 216 -13.73 5.90 -5.60
N GLN A 217 -13.58 6.44 -4.40
CA GLN A 217 -13.88 7.85 -4.11
C GLN A 217 -12.79 8.82 -4.62
N THR A 218 -11.53 8.40 -4.65
CA THR A 218 -10.40 9.30 -4.93
C THR A 218 -9.78 9.08 -6.30
N GLN A 219 -9.80 7.85 -6.81
CA GLN A 219 -9.15 7.46 -8.08
C GLN A 219 -10.02 6.49 -8.89
N PRO A 220 -11.20 6.93 -9.39
CA PRO A 220 -12.14 6.06 -10.09
C PRO A 220 -11.58 5.42 -11.36
N MET A 221 -10.68 6.10 -12.08
CA MET A 221 -10.01 5.53 -13.26
C MET A 221 -9.12 4.33 -12.88
N LYS A 222 -8.45 4.39 -11.72
CA LYS A 222 -7.67 3.26 -11.19
C LYS A 222 -8.59 2.06 -10.93
N LEU A 223 -9.73 2.29 -10.25
CA LEU A 223 -10.70 1.23 -10.01
C LEU A 223 -11.19 0.60 -11.32
N ALA A 224 -11.58 1.43 -12.28
CA ALA A 224 -12.05 0.96 -13.58
C ALA A 224 -10.99 0.11 -14.30
N ALA A 225 -9.71 0.51 -14.21
CA ALA A 225 -8.61 -0.26 -14.79
C ALA A 225 -8.32 -1.57 -14.03
N MET A 226 -8.44 -1.58 -12.69
CA MET A 226 -8.27 -2.78 -11.85
C MET A 226 -9.30 -3.86 -12.18
N GLU A 227 -10.52 -3.46 -12.50
CA GLU A 227 -11.65 -4.36 -12.80
C GLU A 227 -11.85 -4.58 -14.30
N GLY A 228 -11.09 -3.89 -15.16
CA GLY A 228 -11.31 -3.92 -16.61
C GLY A 228 -12.67 -3.34 -17.02
N LEU A 229 -13.22 -2.43 -16.21
CA LEU A 229 -14.54 -1.84 -16.42
C LEU A 229 -14.43 -0.71 -17.44
N TYR A 230 -14.72 -0.99 -18.70
CA TYR A 230 -14.70 0.02 -19.76
C TYR A 230 -15.96 0.87 -19.83
N LYS A 231 -17.15 0.25 -19.73
CA LYS A 231 -18.45 0.95 -19.67
C LYS A 231 -18.97 0.86 -18.24
N GLY A 232 -19.38 1.99 -17.66
CA GLY A 232 -19.93 2.01 -16.32
C GLY A 232 -21.29 1.32 -16.23
N GLU A 233 -21.54 0.74 -15.09
CA GLU A 233 -22.74 -0.06 -14.82
C GLU A 233 -23.37 0.28 -13.48
N ASN A 234 -24.72 0.23 -13.42
CA ASN A 234 -25.40 0.07 -12.15
C ASN A 234 -25.33 -1.42 -11.75
N ARG A 235 -25.19 -1.70 -10.47
CA ARG A 235 -25.07 -3.07 -9.98
C ARG A 235 -23.85 -3.81 -10.53
N ALA A 236 -22.75 -3.09 -10.69
CA ALA A 236 -21.52 -3.61 -11.28
C ALA A 236 -21.01 -4.84 -10.52
N GLY A 237 -20.61 -5.86 -11.28
CA GLY A 237 -19.98 -7.06 -10.76
C GLY A 237 -18.47 -6.91 -10.57
N ILE A 238 -17.89 -7.71 -9.67
CA ILE A 238 -16.44 -7.91 -9.60
C ILE A 238 -16.06 -9.05 -10.54
N VAL A 239 -15.02 -8.86 -11.33
CA VAL A 239 -14.41 -9.93 -12.13
C VAL A 239 -13.58 -10.83 -11.21
N ALA A 240 -14.08 -12.03 -10.90
CA ALA A 240 -13.30 -12.99 -10.09
C ALA A 240 -12.15 -13.62 -10.87
N PHE A 241 -12.33 -13.83 -12.17
CA PHE A 241 -11.33 -14.30 -13.11
C PHE A 241 -11.66 -13.76 -14.51
N GLY A 242 -10.67 -13.28 -15.25
CA GLY A 242 -10.89 -12.78 -16.60
C GLY A 242 -9.64 -12.82 -17.47
N ILE A 243 -9.84 -12.98 -18.75
CA ILE A 243 -8.81 -12.85 -19.79
C ILE A 243 -9.18 -11.65 -20.64
N LEU A 244 -8.41 -10.57 -20.51
CA LEU A 244 -8.64 -9.33 -21.26
C LEU A 244 -8.46 -9.54 -22.75
N ASN A 245 -9.32 -8.91 -23.55
CA ASN A 245 -9.16 -8.82 -24.99
C ASN A 245 -8.12 -7.72 -25.32
N PRO A 246 -6.96 -8.06 -25.90
CA PRO A 246 -5.92 -7.09 -26.21
C PRO A 246 -6.32 -6.05 -27.27
N LYS A 247 -7.43 -6.27 -27.99
CA LYS A 247 -7.95 -5.34 -28.99
C LYS A 247 -8.89 -4.29 -28.41
N LYS A 248 -9.31 -4.45 -27.13
CA LYS A 248 -10.21 -3.52 -26.46
C LYS A 248 -9.52 -2.21 -26.18
N THR A 249 -10.17 -1.12 -26.60
CA THR A 249 -9.82 0.28 -26.29
C THR A 249 -11.04 1.02 -25.73
N TYR A 250 -10.86 2.21 -25.19
CA TYR A 250 -11.95 2.99 -24.58
C TYR A 250 -12.95 3.53 -25.61
N ASP A 251 -12.57 3.58 -26.89
CA ASP A 251 -13.30 4.17 -28.00
C ASP A 251 -13.83 3.14 -29.01
N ASN A 252 -13.66 1.84 -28.78
CA ASN A 252 -14.19 0.80 -29.65
C ASN A 252 -15.27 -0.07 -28.94
N ASP A 253 -16.03 -0.83 -29.74
CA ASP A 253 -17.10 -1.73 -29.26
C ASP A 253 -16.66 -3.19 -29.13
N GLU A 254 -15.36 -3.48 -29.16
CA GLU A 254 -14.84 -4.82 -28.91
C GLU A 254 -15.23 -5.32 -27.51
N SER A 255 -15.37 -6.64 -27.35
CA SER A 255 -15.60 -7.24 -26.04
C SER A 255 -14.42 -6.97 -25.10
N VAL A 256 -14.69 -6.69 -23.83
CA VAL A 256 -13.66 -6.42 -22.83
C VAL A 256 -12.85 -7.67 -22.53
N PHE A 257 -13.55 -8.79 -22.40
CA PHE A 257 -12.95 -10.08 -22.05
C PHE A 257 -13.13 -11.10 -23.18
N LEU A 258 -12.14 -11.95 -23.35
CA LEU A 258 -12.26 -13.19 -24.13
C LEU A 258 -12.99 -14.27 -23.31
N PHE A 259 -12.81 -14.24 -22.02
CA PHE A 259 -13.51 -15.07 -21.03
C PHE A 259 -13.50 -14.34 -19.69
N ASP A 260 -14.60 -14.39 -18.95
CA ASP A 260 -14.68 -13.86 -17.59
C ASP A 260 -15.71 -14.61 -16.73
N VAL A 261 -15.49 -14.54 -15.43
CA VAL A 261 -16.42 -14.99 -14.38
C VAL A 261 -16.61 -13.82 -13.42
N GLN A 262 -17.85 -13.36 -13.31
CA GLN A 262 -18.20 -12.20 -12.49
C GLN A 262 -19.06 -12.59 -11.28
N ILE A 263 -18.86 -11.86 -10.19
CA ILE A 263 -19.73 -11.89 -9.01
C ILE A 263 -20.64 -10.65 -9.09
N PRO A 264 -21.94 -10.82 -9.38
CA PRO A 264 -22.83 -9.68 -9.61
C PRO A 264 -22.95 -8.80 -8.35
N TYR A 265 -23.19 -7.50 -8.55
CA TYR A 265 -23.37 -6.46 -7.51
C TYR A 265 -22.14 -6.17 -6.64
N ALA A 266 -21.14 -7.04 -6.65
CA ALA A 266 -20.06 -7.00 -5.69
C ALA A 266 -19.19 -5.72 -5.81
N LEU A 267 -18.98 -5.21 -7.02
CA LEU A 267 -18.20 -3.99 -7.24
C LEU A 267 -18.95 -2.73 -6.76
N SER A 268 -20.26 -2.66 -7.00
CA SER A 268 -21.11 -1.57 -6.48
C SER A 268 -21.15 -1.54 -4.95
N ILE A 269 -21.23 -2.72 -4.31
CA ILE A 269 -21.16 -2.83 -2.84
C ILE A 269 -19.79 -2.42 -2.31
N LEU A 270 -18.72 -2.94 -2.91
CA LEU A 270 -17.34 -2.66 -2.49
C LEU A 270 -16.98 -1.18 -2.65
N GLY A 271 -17.31 -0.61 -3.82
CA GLY A 271 -16.91 0.75 -4.16
C GLY A 271 -17.76 1.84 -3.52
N ASN A 272 -19.06 1.61 -3.37
CA ASN A 272 -20.02 2.65 -2.99
C ASN A 272 -20.89 2.28 -1.78
N ARG A 273 -20.71 1.10 -1.19
CA ARG A 273 -21.55 0.59 -0.07
C ARG A 273 -23.05 0.49 -0.42
N ASP A 274 -23.38 0.51 -1.72
CA ASP A 274 -24.76 0.41 -2.22
C ASP A 274 -24.80 -0.54 -3.43
N PRO A 275 -25.54 -1.67 -3.36
CA PRO A 275 -25.63 -2.63 -4.45
C PRO A 275 -26.25 -2.07 -5.73
N ASN A 276 -26.99 -0.97 -5.66
CA ASN A 276 -27.65 -0.36 -6.82
C ASN A 276 -26.88 0.84 -7.40
N SER A 277 -25.74 1.21 -6.79
CA SER A 277 -24.96 2.36 -7.23
C SER A 277 -24.34 2.15 -8.61
N PHE A 278 -24.14 3.26 -9.29
CA PHE A 278 -23.41 3.28 -10.56
C PHE A 278 -21.89 3.35 -10.28
N VAL A 279 -21.13 2.48 -10.94
CA VAL A 279 -19.67 2.53 -10.97
C VAL A 279 -19.22 2.98 -12.35
N PRO A 280 -18.50 4.12 -12.47
CA PRO A 280 -18.08 4.63 -13.78
C PRO A 280 -16.99 3.75 -14.39
N GLY A 281 -17.09 3.53 -15.70
CA GLY A 281 -16.07 2.85 -16.49
C GLY A 281 -15.06 3.83 -17.12
N ILE A 282 -14.02 3.27 -17.72
CA ILE A 282 -12.95 4.03 -18.40
C ILE A 282 -13.53 4.97 -19.45
N THR A 283 -14.49 4.48 -20.27
CA THR A 283 -15.12 5.27 -21.35
C THR A 283 -15.91 6.45 -20.76
N ASP A 284 -16.70 6.24 -19.66
CA ASP A 284 -17.44 7.29 -19.00
C ASP A 284 -16.52 8.39 -18.44
N LEU A 285 -15.39 7.97 -17.86
CA LEU A 285 -14.43 8.89 -17.27
C LEU A 285 -13.66 9.69 -18.33
N VAL A 286 -13.40 9.11 -19.50
CA VAL A 286 -12.67 9.77 -20.61
C VAL A 286 -13.59 10.64 -21.46
N MET A 287 -14.71 10.07 -21.91
CA MET A 287 -15.62 10.73 -22.86
C MET A 287 -16.68 11.61 -22.15
N GLY A 288 -16.87 11.39 -20.86
CA GLY A 288 -17.95 11.96 -20.08
C GLY A 288 -19.24 11.12 -20.16
N ASN A 289 -20.12 11.32 -19.19
CA ASN A 289 -21.46 10.71 -19.13
C ASN A 289 -22.44 11.72 -18.52
N GLU A 290 -23.14 12.46 -19.37
CA GLU A 290 -24.05 13.53 -18.94
C GLU A 290 -25.17 13.00 -18.05
N SER A 291 -25.70 11.80 -18.32
CA SER A 291 -26.77 11.19 -17.53
C SER A 291 -26.36 10.88 -16.09
N LYS A 292 -25.04 10.80 -15.84
CA LYS A 292 -24.44 10.53 -14.53
C LYS A 292 -23.68 11.74 -13.96
N GLY A 293 -23.73 12.89 -14.65
CA GLY A 293 -23.03 14.11 -14.22
C GLY A 293 -21.50 14.01 -14.32
N ILE A 294 -20.97 13.13 -15.15
CA ILE A 294 -19.53 12.95 -15.37
C ILE A 294 -19.10 13.82 -16.55
N ALA A 295 -18.28 14.81 -16.27
CA ALA A 295 -17.72 15.68 -17.31
C ALA A 295 -16.62 14.95 -18.11
N PRO A 296 -16.45 15.22 -19.41
CA PRO A 296 -15.34 14.70 -20.19
C PRO A 296 -13.98 15.07 -19.58
N LEU A 297 -13.03 14.15 -19.65
CA LEU A 297 -11.66 14.38 -19.13
C LEU A 297 -10.96 15.54 -19.85
N GLN A 298 -11.34 15.84 -21.10
CA GLN A 298 -10.83 16.99 -21.84
C GLN A 298 -11.04 18.30 -21.07
N ASN A 299 -12.17 18.46 -20.37
CA ASN A 299 -12.44 19.65 -19.57
C ASN A 299 -11.42 19.82 -18.43
N ARG A 300 -11.01 18.72 -17.79
CA ARG A 300 -9.96 18.76 -16.76
C ARG A 300 -8.59 19.10 -17.35
N ILE A 301 -8.27 18.60 -18.54
CA ILE A 301 -7.04 18.95 -19.28
C ILE A 301 -7.03 20.45 -19.60
N ASP A 302 -8.14 20.99 -20.08
CA ASP A 302 -8.23 22.40 -20.44
C ASP A 302 -8.16 23.30 -19.22
N ASN A 303 -8.84 22.96 -18.12
CA ASN A 303 -8.72 23.67 -16.83
C ASN A 303 -7.27 23.62 -16.32
N GLY A 304 -6.59 22.49 -16.41
CA GLY A 304 -5.19 22.34 -16.01
C GLY A 304 -4.25 23.22 -16.84
N LYS A 305 -4.47 23.32 -18.16
CA LYS A 305 -3.71 24.22 -19.04
C LYS A 305 -3.97 25.69 -18.68
N LEU A 306 -5.21 26.04 -18.34
CA LEU A 306 -5.56 27.39 -17.85
C LEU A 306 -4.84 27.71 -16.52
N ALA A 307 -4.74 26.75 -15.60
CA ALA A 307 -4.00 26.92 -14.35
C ALA A 307 -2.50 27.14 -14.59
N ILE A 308 -1.90 26.34 -15.52
CA ILE A 308 -0.48 26.48 -15.87
C ILE A 308 -0.20 27.84 -16.54
N SER A 309 -1.07 28.31 -17.45
CA SER A 309 -0.91 29.62 -18.09
C SER A 309 -1.06 30.75 -17.07
N ALA A 310 -2.06 30.66 -16.18
CA ALA A 310 -2.29 31.63 -15.11
C ALA A 310 -1.09 31.76 -14.18
N LEU A 311 -0.41 30.65 -13.84
CA LEU A 311 0.81 30.68 -13.03
C LEU A 311 1.95 31.40 -13.75
N LYS A 312 2.11 31.20 -15.05
CA LYS A 312 3.15 31.92 -15.86
C LYS A 312 2.85 33.42 -15.91
N GLU A 313 1.61 33.78 -16.23
CA GLU A 313 1.16 35.17 -16.31
C GLU A 313 1.24 35.89 -14.95
N TYR A 314 0.92 35.18 -13.85
CA TYR A 314 1.12 35.70 -12.50
C TYR A 314 2.58 36.08 -12.21
N LYS A 315 3.52 35.20 -12.57
CA LYS A 315 4.97 35.48 -12.39
C LYS A 315 5.43 36.69 -13.20
N VAL A 316 4.99 36.81 -14.45
CA VAL A 316 5.31 37.95 -15.31
C VAL A 316 4.72 39.24 -14.72
N ALA A 317 3.47 39.24 -14.30
CA ALA A 317 2.83 40.40 -13.68
C ALA A 317 3.56 40.83 -12.38
N LYS A 318 4.01 39.83 -11.58
CA LYS A 318 4.79 40.09 -10.37
C LYS A 318 6.13 40.78 -10.67
N ASP A 319 6.86 40.28 -11.67
CA ASP A 319 8.14 40.89 -12.08
C ASP A 319 7.98 42.31 -12.62
N LEU A 320 6.81 42.63 -13.21
CA LEU A 320 6.45 43.95 -13.71
C LEU A 320 5.82 44.86 -12.64
N GLY A 321 5.47 44.34 -11.46
CA GLY A 321 4.79 45.09 -10.40
C GLY A 321 3.32 45.42 -10.69
N ASP A 322 2.68 44.70 -11.66
CA ASP A 322 1.27 44.89 -12.03
C ASP A 322 0.36 44.12 -11.06
N THR A 323 -0.13 44.82 -10.05
CA THR A 323 -0.96 44.22 -8.98
C THR A 323 -2.30 43.72 -9.47
N ASP A 324 -2.93 44.38 -10.44
CA ASP A 324 -4.25 43.99 -10.95
C ASP A 324 -4.16 42.67 -11.74
N SER A 325 -3.17 42.56 -12.63
CA SER A 325 -2.88 41.32 -13.36
C SER A 325 -2.43 40.19 -12.45
N MET A 326 -1.70 40.49 -11.36
CA MET A 326 -1.33 39.49 -10.35
C MET A 326 -2.58 38.90 -9.68
N GLU A 327 -3.50 39.73 -9.20
CA GLU A 327 -4.69 39.26 -8.50
C GLU A 327 -5.64 38.50 -9.43
N PHE A 328 -5.86 38.99 -10.65
CA PHE A 328 -6.63 38.28 -11.66
C PHE A 328 -6.09 36.88 -11.95
N ASN A 329 -4.78 36.75 -12.20
CA ASN A 329 -4.15 35.46 -12.51
C ASN A 329 -4.08 34.54 -11.29
N LYS A 330 -3.96 35.06 -10.08
CA LYS A 330 -4.05 34.30 -8.85
C LYS A 330 -5.43 33.65 -8.67
N LEU A 331 -6.49 34.38 -8.88
CA LEU A 331 -7.86 33.87 -8.81
C LEU A 331 -8.12 32.82 -9.89
N ARG A 332 -7.66 33.06 -11.11
CA ARG A 332 -7.74 32.10 -12.23
C ARG A 332 -6.97 30.81 -11.96
N LEU A 333 -5.79 30.91 -11.36
CA LEU A 333 -5.01 29.76 -10.91
C LEU A 333 -5.75 28.97 -9.85
N GLN A 334 -6.22 29.64 -8.79
CA GLN A 334 -6.91 28.99 -7.67
C GLN A 334 -8.18 28.25 -8.11
N SER A 335 -8.98 28.83 -9.01
CA SER A 335 -10.22 28.22 -9.50
C SER A 335 -9.98 26.94 -10.32
N ASN A 336 -8.82 26.80 -10.97
CA ASN A 336 -8.48 25.68 -11.84
C ASN A 336 -7.40 24.76 -11.26
N PHE A 337 -6.86 25.06 -10.06
CA PHE A 337 -5.72 24.38 -9.48
C PHE A 337 -5.95 22.88 -9.25
N LYS A 338 -7.17 22.48 -8.92
CA LYS A 338 -7.54 21.06 -8.73
C LYS A 338 -7.25 20.19 -9.96
N ASP A 339 -7.21 20.78 -11.15
CA ASP A 339 -6.94 20.09 -12.40
C ASP A 339 -5.52 20.37 -12.94
N PHE A 340 -4.65 21.03 -12.15
CA PHE A 340 -3.30 21.48 -12.56
C PHE A 340 -2.47 20.35 -13.17
N GLY A 341 -2.43 19.17 -12.54
CA GLY A 341 -1.70 18.00 -13.02
C GLY A 341 -2.18 17.51 -14.39
N TYR A 342 -3.49 17.58 -14.65
CA TYR A 342 -4.07 17.18 -15.93
C TYR A 342 -3.63 18.08 -17.09
N GLY A 343 -3.23 19.31 -16.82
CA GLY A 343 -2.74 20.25 -17.83
C GLY A 343 -1.45 19.81 -18.55
N TYR A 344 -0.73 18.86 -18.00
CA TYR A 344 0.46 18.25 -18.61
C TYR A 344 0.14 17.12 -19.57
N LEU A 345 -1.09 16.60 -19.58
CA LEU A 345 -1.52 15.56 -20.50
C LEU A 345 -1.72 16.13 -21.91
N LYS A 346 -1.32 15.36 -22.92
CA LYS A 346 -1.48 15.74 -24.34
C LYS A 346 -2.89 15.43 -24.85
N LYS A 347 -3.44 14.29 -24.43
CA LYS A 347 -4.75 13.78 -24.85
C LYS A 347 -5.42 13.03 -23.69
N PRO A 348 -6.76 12.91 -23.68
CA PRO A 348 -7.47 12.22 -22.59
C PRO A 348 -7.03 10.77 -22.34
N SER A 349 -6.64 10.04 -23.38
CA SER A 349 -6.17 8.65 -23.23
C SER A 349 -4.87 8.52 -22.42
N ASP A 350 -4.11 9.60 -22.25
CA ASP A 350 -2.86 9.57 -21.46
C ASP A 350 -3.13 9.42 -19.95
N ALA A 351 -4.38 9.67 -19.51
CA ALA A 351 -4.80 9.43 -18.15
C ALA A 351 -5.25 7.98 -17.88
N ILE A 352 -5.35 7.15 -18.91
CA ILE A 352 -5.73 5.75 -18.74
C ILE A 352 -4.49 4.96 -18.35
N PRO A 353 -4.45 4.33 -17.15
CA PRO A 353 -3.33 3.49 -16.79
C PRO A 353 -3.27 2.24 -17.70
N PRO A 354 -2.11 1.56 -17.81
CA PRO A 354 -2.00 0.31 -18.54
C PRO A 354 -2.95 -0.75 -17.97
N VAL A 355 -4.16 -0.88 -18.55
CA VAL A 355 -5.26 -1.70 -18.02
C VAL A 355 -4.83 -3.13 -17.76
N ALA A 356 -4.14 -3.77 -18.71
CA ALA A 356 -3.70 -5.16 -18.55
C ALA A 356 -2.76 -5.34 -17.35
N VAL A 357 -1.80 -4.43 -17.14
CA VAL A 357 -0.87 -4.49 -16.00
C VAL A 357 -1.63 -4.31 -14.70
N THR A 358 -2.49 -3.30 -14.62
CA THR A 358 -3.27 -3.00 -13.40
C THR A 358 -4.23 -4.13 -13.06
N PHE A 359 -4.97 -4.64 -14.06
CA PHE A 359 -5.92 -5.74 -13.91
C PHE A 359 -5.25 -7.04 -13.43
N TYR A 360 -4.24 -7.52 -14.15
CA TYR A 360 -3.62 -8.80 -13.79
C TYR A 360 -2.82 -8.73 -12.49
N SER A 361 -2.20 -7.60 -12.17
CA SER A 361 -1.53 -7.42 -10.88
C SER A 361 -2.53 -7.43 -9.72
N PHE A 362 -3.69 -6.78 -9.87
CA PHE A 362 -4.74 -6.80 -8.86
C PHE A 362 -5.26 -8.22 -8.62
N HIS A 363 -5.63 -8.93 -9.69
CA HIS A 363 -6.17 -10.28 -9.59
C HIS A 363 -5.13 -11.29 -9.05
N LEU A 364 -3.87 -11.14 -9.40
CA LEU A 364 -2.78 -11.95 -8.84
C LEU A 364 -2.63 -11.73 -7.33
N MET A 365 -2.65 -10.47 -6.88
CA MET A 365 -2.59 -10.13 -5.46
C MET A 365 -3.74 -10.76 -4.68
N VAL A 366 -4.97 -10.62 -5.17
CA VAL A 366 -6.18 -11.16 -4.52
C VAL A 366 -6.18 -12.70 -4.51
N ALA A 367 -5.79 -13.33 -5.62
CA ALA A 367 -5.70 -14.80 -5.71
C ALA A 367 -4.66 -15.37 -4.74
N LEU A 368 -3.47 -14.76 -4.67
CA LEU A 368 -2.43 -15.17 -3.71
C LEU A 368 -2.86 -14.92 -2.27
N GLY A 369 -3.47 -13.78 -1.97
CA GLY A 369 -4.03 -13.50 -0.64
C GLY A 369 -5.05 -14.54 -0.19
N SER A 370 -5.95 -14.94 -1.08
CA SER A 370 -6.93 -16.00 -0.84
C SER A 370 -6.28 -17.37 -0.61
N LEU A 371 -5.25 -17.70 -1.39
CA LEU A 371 -4.44 -18.90 -1.21
C LEU A 371 -3.77 -18.92 0.17
N PHE A 372 -3.17 -17.81 0.60
CA PHE A 372 -2.50 -17.71 1.89
C PHE A 372 -3.48 -17.87 3.05
N PHE A 373 -4.64 -17.23 2.97
CA PHE A 373 -5.71 -17.40 3.96
C PHE A 373 -6.11 -18.87 4.12
N ALA A 374 -6.41 -19.56 3.03
CA ALA A 374 -6.75 -20.98 3.05
C ALA A 374 -5.59 -21.85 3.59
N LEU A 375 -4.35 -21.54 3.21
CA LEU A 375 -3.16 -22.26 3.67
C LEU A 375 -2.95 -22.10 5.19
N PHE A 376 -3.15 -20.89 5.75
CA PHE A 376 -3.05 -20.70 7.20
C PHE A 376 -4.08 -21.52 7.97
N ILE A 377 -5.32 -21.61 7.48
CA ILE A 377 -6.36 -22.45 8.09
C ILE A 377 -5.93 -23.92 8.07
N ILE A 378 -5.52 -24.44 6.91
CA ILE A 378 -5.13 -25.84 6.74
C ILE A 378 -3.92 -26.17 7.63
N VAL A 379 -2.87 -25.35 7.61
CA VAL A 379 -1.65 -25.57 8.38
C VAL A 379 -1.93 -25.49 9.87
N LEU A 380 -2.75 -24.55 10.32
CA LEU A 380 -3.15 -24.44 11.73
C LEU A 380 -3.90 -25.67 12.17
N TYR A 381 -4.92 -26.10 11.42
CA TYR A 381 -5.70 -27.29 11.72
C TYR A 381 -4.83 -28.55 11.82
N LEU A 382 -3.99 -28.81 10.81
CA LEU A 382 -3.12 -29.99 10.79
C LEU A 382 -2.04 -29.94 11.89
N SER A 383 -1.56 -28.76 12.24
CA SER A 383 -0.58 -28.57 13.31
C SER A 383 -1.19 -28.82 14.70
N MET A 384 -2.44 -28.35 14.94
CA MET A 384 -3.16 -28.61 16.17
C MET A 384 -3.54 -30.09 16.31
N ALA A 385 -3.89 -30.76 15.22
CA ALA A 385 -4.12 -32.21 15.19
C ALA A 385 -2.81 -33.05 15.32
N ASN A 386 -1.64 -32.40 15.32
CA ASN A 386 -0.31 -33.03 15.31
C ASN A 386 -0.01 -33.94 14.12
N ASP A 387 -0.73 -33.74 13.01
CA ASP A 387 -0.66 -34.55 11.79
C ASP A 387 0.15 -33.92 10.66
N ILE A 388 0.59 -32.66 10.80
CA ILE A 388 1.22 -31.86 9.74
C ILE A 388 2.40 -32.55 9.05
N GLU A 389 3.19 -33.36 9.79
CA GLU A 389 4.35 -34.08 9.24
C GLU A 389 3.97 -35.15 8.19
N ARG A 390 2.74 -35.67 8.25
CA ARG A 390 2.20 -36.64 7.29
C ARG A 390 1.91 -36.00 5.93
N PHE A 391 1.59 -34.69 5.93
CA PHE A 391 1.19 -33.96 4.73
C PHE A 391 2.36 -33.22 4.07
N ARG A 392 3.36 -33.99 3.60
CA ARG A 392 4.58 -33.40 2.99
C ARG A 392 4.32 -32.44 1.83
N LYS A 393 3.23 -32.63 1.06
CA LYS A 393 2.84 -31.70 -0.02
C LYS A 393 2.48 -30.33 0.54
N ILE A 394 1.74 -30.27 1.64
CA ILE A 394 1.40 -28.99 2.31
C ILE A 394 2.66 -28.29 2.82
N LEU A 395 3.61 -29.04 3.40
CA LEU A 395 4.89 -28.47 3.84
C LEU A 395 5.67 -27.85 2.65
N TRP A 396 5.68 -28.51 1.48
CA TRP A 396 6.30 -27.95 0.29
C TRP A 396 5.58 -26.69 -0.21
N ILE A 397 4.25 -26.66 -0.18
CA ILE A 397 3.47 -25.46 -0.51
C ILE A 397 3.84 -24.30 0.43
N CYS A 398 3.99 -24.55 1.74
CA CYS A 398 4.45 -23.53 2.69
C CYS A 398 5.81 -22.94 2.29
N VAL A 399 6.76 -23.76 1.85
CA VAL A 399 8.09 -23.31 1.39
C VAL A 399 7.96 -22.45 0.13
N ILE A 400 7.15 -22.88 -0.84
CA ILE A 400 6.92 -22.15 -2.10
C ILE A 400 6.21 -20.82 -1.84
N CYS A 401 5.36 -20.73 -0.83
CA CYS A 401 4.65 -19.52 -0.48
C CYS A 401 5.55 -18.41 0.09
N ILE A 402 6.81 -18.68 0.47
CA ILE A 402 7.75 -17.62 0.90
C ILE A 402 7.90 -16.56 -0.22
N PRO A 403 8.41 -16.88 -1.42
CA PRO A 403 8.53 -15.88 -2.49
C PRO A 403 7.19 -15.38 -2.99
N LEU A 404 6.12 -16.17 -2.95
CA LEU A 404 4.80 -15.77 -3.40
C LEU A 404 4.22 -14.63 -2.54
N GLY A 405 4.56 -14.56 -1.24
CA GLY A 405 4.18 -13.46 -0.38
C GLY A 405 4.75 -12.12 -0.86
N PHE A 406 6.02 -12.10 -1.26
CA PHE A 406 6.64 -10.90 -1.84
C PHE A 406 6.03 -10.55 -3.19
N ILE A 407 5.79 -11.54 -4.06
CA ILE A 407 5.13 -11.32 -5.36
C ILE A 407 3.74 -10.70 -5.18
N ALA A 408 2.96 -11.14 -4.19
CA ALA A 408 1.66 -10.56 -3.90
C ALA A 408 1.75 -9.08 -3.46
N ALA A 409 2.74 -8.75 -2.62
CA ALA A 409 2.97 -7.37 -2.19
C ALA A 409 3.42 -6.47 -3.35
N GLU A 410 4.36 -6.93 -4.17
CA GLU A 410 4.81 -6.20 -5.36
C GLU A 410 3.67 -6.01 -6.37
N ALA A 411 2.83 -7.01 -6.58
CA ALA A 411 1.63 -6.87 -7.41
C ALA A 411 0.70 -5.76 -6.88
N GLY A 412 0.51 -5.68 -5.55
CA GLY A 412 -0.24 -4.60 -4.91
C GLY A 412 0.38 -3.22 -5.13
N TRP A 413 1.71 -3.10 -5.04
CA TRP A 413 2.43 -1.86 -5.34
C TRP A 413 2.33 -1.47 -6.82
N ILE A 414 2.42 -2.42 -7.74
CA ILE A 414 2.18 -2.17 -9.17
C ILE A 414 0.79 -1.56 -9.38
N VAL A 415 -0.25 -2.12 -8.79
CA VAL A 415 -1.62 -1.56 -8.86
C VAL A 415 -1.66 -0.14 -8.29
N ALA A 416 -1.04 0.08 -7.14
CA ALA A 416 -1.06 1.37 -6.46
C ALA A 416 -0.39 2.48 -7.28
N GLU A 417 0.78 2.20 -7.88
CA GLU A 417 1.62 3.21 -8.53
C GLU A 417 1.40 3.31 -10.04
N VAL A 418 1.29 2.18 -10.75
CA VAL A 418 0.99 2.18 -12.20
C VAL A 418 -0.44 2.65 -12.47
N GLY A 419 -1.37 2.34 -11.56
CA GLY A 419 -2.76 2.81 -11.63
C GLY A 419 -2.98 4.26 -11.18
N ARG A 420 -1.96 4.95 -10.65
CA ARG A 420 -2.09 6.30 -10.08
C ARG A 420 -2.50 7.33 -11.14
N GLN A 421 -3.38 8.25 -10.75
CA GLN A 421 -3.85 9.35 -11.58
C GLN A 421 -3.01 10.61 -11.40
N PRO A 422 -3.00 11.52 -12.38
CA PRO A 422 -2.31 12.81 -12.32
C PRO A 422 -2.83 13.72 -11.20
#